data_488c6b5ad7391dac85f4b0113c8f5bda
#
_entry.id   488c6b5ad7391dac85f4b0113c8f5bda
#
_cell.length_a   1.000
_cell.length_b   1.000
_cell.length_c   1.000
_cell.angle_alpha   90.00
_cell.angle_beta   90.00
_cell.angle_gamma   90.00
#
_symmetry.space_group_name_H-M   'P 1'
#
loop_
_entity.id
_entity.type
_entity.pdbx_description
1 polymer ?
#
loop_
_entity_poly.entity_id
_entity_poly.type
_entity_poly.pdbx_seq_one_letter_code
_entity_poly.pdbx_strand_id
1 'polypeptide(L)'
;MNNSNYKPHEFAELLNISVKTLQRWDREGILHAFRTPTNRRYYTYEQYLEYKGIVKNEKKVVIYTRVSTSNQKDDLKNQVEFLKQYANGKGIIVDEVIEDYGSGLNYNRKKWNKLLDECMLSEVGTIIIANKDRFIRFGYDWFESFLSKFNVKLVVVNNESLSPNEELVQDIISILHIFSCRIYGLRKYKRKIREDEDVVKSIQN
;
A
#
# COMPACT_ATOMS: atom_id res chain seq x y z
N MET A 1 17.87 25.68 -5.52
CA MET A 1 17.64 24.37 -6.16
C MET A 1 16.93 24.64 -7.47
N ASN A 2 17.53 24.30 -8.62
CA ASN A 2 16.92 24.52 -9.93
C ASN A 2 15.80 23.48 -10.13
N ASN A 3 14.57 23.85 -9.82
CA ASN A 3 13.36 23.07 -10.13
C ASN A 3 13.03 23.25 -11.63
N SER A 4 13.89 22.75 -12.51
CA SER A 4 13.69 22.89 -13.94
C SER A 4 13.00 21.65 -14.49
N ASN A 5 11.78 21.83 -15.02
CA ASN A 5 11.08 20.80 -15.77
C ASN A 5 11.54 20.83 -17.22
N TYR A 6 11.94 19.69 -17.76
CA TYR A 6 12.44 19.53 -19.13
C TYR A 6 11.38 18.91 -20.02
N LYS A 7 11.23 19.44 -21.23
CA LYS A 7 10.47 18.75 -22.28
C LYS A 7 11.22 17.49 -22.75
N PRO A 8 10.54 16.50 -23.36
CA PRO A 8 11.19 15.26 -23.77
C PRO A 8 12.42 15.43 -24.66
N HIS A 9 12.45 16.43 -25.54
CA HIS A 9 13.61 16.67 -26.42
C HIS A 9 14.79 17.28 -25.64
N GLU A 10 14.53 18.23 -24.75
CA GLU A 10 15.56 18.86 -23.89
C GLU A 10 16.20 17.80 -22.96
N PHE A 11 15.38 16.93 -22.39
CA PHE A 11 15.86 15.88 -21.50
C PHE A 11 16.61 14.78 -22.25
N ALA A 12 16.18 14.45 -23.47
CA ALA A 12 16.89 13.50 -24.33
C ALA A 12 18.28 14.01 -24.73
N GLU A 13 18.40 15.32 -25.07
CA GLU A 13 19.69 15.96 -25.29
C GLU A 13 20.59 15.93 -24.04
N LEU A 14 20.03 16.25 -22.87
CA LEU A 14 20.76 16.21 -21.59
C LEU A 14 21.34 14.84 -21.27
N LEU A 15 20.62 13.77 -21.63
CA LEU A 15 21.04 12.37 -21.46
C LEU A 15 21.90 11.85 -22.63
N ASN A 16 22.02 12.60 -23.72
CA ASN A 16 22.66 12.17 -24.98
C ASN A 16 22.02 10.91 -25.59
N ILE A 17 20.68 10.85 -25.60
CA ILE A 17 19.88 9.78 -26.20
C ILE A 17 18.79 10.31 -27.12
N SER A 18 18.14 9.42 -27.89
CA SER A 18 17.02 9.83 -28.73
C SER A 18 15.71 9.95 -27.91
N VAL A 19 14.81 10.85 -28.35
CA VAL A 19 13.46 10.96 -27.78
C VAL A 19 12.70 9.63 -27.86
N LYS A 20 12.94 8.83 -28.91
CA LYS A 20 12.34 7.48 -29.04
C LYS A 20 12.82 6.53 -27.95
N THR A 21 14.09 6.58 -27.58
CA THR A 21 14.66 5.80 -26.46
C THR A 21 14.00 6.22 -25.14
N LEU A 22 13.87 7.52 -24.90
CA LEU A 22 13.23 8.05 -23.70
C LEU A 22 11.75 7.63 -23.59
N GLN A 23 11.00 7.63 -24.71
CA GLN A 23 9.64 7.14 -24.75
C GLN A 23 9.53 5.61 -24.53
N ARG A 24 10.52 4.85 -24.98
CA ARG A 24 10.61 3.42 -24.71
C ARG A 24 10.81 3.18 -23.22
N TRP A 25 11.75 3.88 -22.60
CA TRP A 25 12.03 3.77 -21.17
C TRP A 25 10.82 4.13 -20.28
N ASP A 26 10.02 5.14 -20.69
CA ASP A 26 8.75 5.47 -20.03
C ASP A 26 7.76 4.28 -20.07
N ARG A 27 7.68 3.56 -21.20
CA ARG A 27 6.80 2.38 -21.34
C ARG A 27 7.32 1.13 -20.62
N GLU A 28 8.62 0.95 -20.61
CA GLU A 28 9.30 -0.20 -19.95
C GLU A 28 9.48 0.02 -18.44
N GLY A 29 9.10 1.18 -17.91
CA GLY A 29 9.26 1.49 -16.49
C GLY A 29 10.68 1.81 -16.04
N ILE A 30 11.63 1.98 -16.98
CA ILE A 30 13.02 2.30 -16.68
C ILE A 30 13.16 3.74 -16.19
N LEU A 31 12.47 4.67 -16.85
CA LEU A 31 12.44 6.08 -16.48
C LEU A 31 11.05 6.67 -16.80
N HIS A 32 10.22 6.82 -15.78
CA HIS A 32 8.85 7.32 -15.95
C HIS A 32 8.81 8.81 -16.22
N ALA A 33 8.05 9.21 -17.26
CA ALA A 33 7.76 10.62 -17.52
C ALA A 33 6.64 11.11 -16.59
N PHE A 34 6.81 12.27 -16.00
CA PHE A 34 5.71 13.02 -15.40
C PHE A 34 4.75 13.53 -16.47
N ARG A 35 3.49 13.78 -16.10
CA ARG A 35 2.45 14.26 -16.99
C ARG A 35 1.88 15.59 -16.50
N THR A 36 1.74 16.55 -17.39
CA THR A 36 0.96 17.75 -17.11
C THR A 36 -0.54 17.41 -17.09
N PRO A 37 -1.42 18.30 -16.56
CA PRO A 37 -2.87 18.13 -16.65
C PRO A 37 -3.39 17.93 -18.09
N THR A 38 -2.64 18.44 -19.10
CA THR A 38 -2.93 18.26 -20.54
C THR A 38 -2.27 17.00 -21.12
N ASN A 39 -1.83 16.06 -20.28
CA ASN A 39 -1.19 14.80 -20.63
C ASN A 39 0.13 14.92 -21.42
N ARG A 40 0.83 16.04 -21.33
CA ARG A 40 2.15 16.22 -21.95
C ARG A 40 3.24 15.69 -21.01
N ARG A 41 4.21 14.95 -21.58
CA ARG A 41 5.37 14.44 -20.84
C ARG A 41 6.32 15.56 -20.46
N TYR A 42 6.87 15.46 -19.25
CA TYR A 42 8.02 16.25 -18.81
C TYR A 42 8.90 15.42 -17.87
N TYR A 43 10.14 15.85 -17.68
CA TYR A 43 11.14 15.21 -16.81
C TYR A 43 11.73 16.27 -15.89
N THR A 44 12.33 15.82 -14.76
CA THR A 44 12.93 16.73 -13.77
C THR A 44 14.46 16.61 -13.73
N TYR A 45 15.10 17.62 -13.15
CA TYR A 45 16.55 17.60 -12.96
C TYR A 45 16.99 16.50 -11.98
N GLU A 46 16.15 16.18 -11.00
CA GLU A 46 16.38 15.05 -10.08
C GLU A 46 16.50 13.73 -10.84
N GLN A 47 15.63 13.46 -11.81
CA GLN A 47 15.70 12.27 -12.66
C GLN A 47 17.01 12.22 -13.48
N TYR A 48 17.54 13.36 -13.91
CA TYR A 48 18.85 13.43 -14.55
C TYR A 48 19.97 13.04 -13.59
N LEU A 49 19.96 13.57 -12.36
CA LEU A 49 20.95 13.28 -11.35
C LEU A 49 20.90 11.81 -10.94
N GLU A 50 19.70 11.22 -10.81
CA GLU A 50 19.47 9.80 -10.53
C GLU A 50 20.04 8.93 -11.66
N TYR A 51 19.75 9.26 -12.91
CA TYR A 51 20.29 8.54 -14.07
C TYR A 51 21.82 8.60 -14.14
N LYS A 52 22.42 9.73 -13.80
CA LYS A 52 23.87 9.90 -13.73
C LYS A 52 24.52 9.26 -12.51
N GLY A 53 23.71 8.71 -11.57
CA GLY A 53 24.22 8.18 -10.32
C GLY A 53 24.82 9.24 -9.37
N ILE A 54 24.50 10.54 -9.60
CA ILE A 54 25.01 11.66 -8.80
C ILE A 54 24.19 11.83 -7.52
N VAL A 55 22.89 11.52 -7.57
CA VAL A 55 22.00 11.43 -6.41
C VAL A 55 21.40 10.03 -6.42
N LYS A 56 21.81 9.19 -5.47
CA LYS A 56 20.98 8.08 -5.04
C LYS A 56 19.84 8.72 -4.24
N ASN A 57 18.63 8.73 -4.77
CA ASN A 57 17.46 8.83 -3.92
C ASN A 57 17.46 7.54 -3.07
N GLU A 58 18.11 7.61 -1.92
CA GLU A 58 18.03 6.52 -0.94
C GLU A 58 16.59 6.51 -0.46
N LYS A 59 15.81 5.63 -1.09
CA LYS A 59 14.42 5.43 -0.69
C LYS A 59 14.40 4.92 0.73
N LYS A 60 13.51 5.45 1.55
CA LYS A 60 13.36 5.07 2.96
C LYS A 60 13.15 3.57 3.12
N VAL A 61 13.73 3.03 4.17
CA VAL A 61 13.42 1.71 4.71
C VAL A 61 12.51 1.92 5.92
N VAL A 62 11.29 1.41 5.84
CA VAL A 62 10.25 1.60 6.85
C VAL A 62 9.93 0.27 7.53
N ILE A 63 9.93 0.24 8.85
CA ILE A 63 9.31 -0.83 9.63
C ILE A 63 7.84 -0.46 9.83
N TYR A 64 6.94 -1.37 9.47
CA TYR A 64 5.52 -1.22 9.74
C TYR A 64 5.02 -2.31 10.69
N THR A 65 4.39 -1.87 11.78
CA THR A 65 3.83 -2.75 12.81
C THR A 65 2.38 -2.37 13.09
N ARG A 66 1.58 -3.36 13.50
CA ARG A 66 0.16 -3.18 13.77
C ARG A 66 -0.33 -4.10 14.88
N VAL A 67 -1.23 -3.56 15.69
CA VAL A 67 -2.09 -4.32 16.59
C VAL A 67 -3.55 -3.88 16.44
N SER A 68 -4.49 -4.74 16.78
CA SER A 68 -5.93 -4.45 16.58
C SER A 68 -6.46 -3.41 17.57
N THR A 69 -5.93 -3.40 18.79
CA THR A 69 -6.41 -2.52 19.87
C THR A 69 -5.26 -1.86 20.62
N SER A 70 -5.57 -0.73 21.29
CA SER A 70 -4.60 -0.02 22.12
C SER A 70 -4.16 -0.80 23.37
N ASN A 71 -4.89 -1.85 23.77
CA ASN A 71 -4.52 -2.69 24.92
C ASN A 71 -3.34 -3.60 24.61
N GLN A 72 -3.01 -3.81 23.33
CA GLN A 72 -1.90 -4.64 22.85
C GLN A 72 -0.60 -3.83 22.65
N LYS A 73 -0.36 -2.81 23.48
CA LYS A 73 0.84 -1.96 23.35
C LYS A 73 2.15 -2.73 23.54
N ASP A 74 2.16 -3.72 24.38
CA ASP A 74 3.38 -4.51 24.62
C ASP A 74 3.67 -5.43 23.45
N ASP A 75 2.65 -6.01 22.81
CA ASP A 75 2.80 -6.77 21.57
C ASP A 75 3.34 -5.88 20.44
N LEU A 76 2.87 -4.63 20.36
CA LEU A 76 3.34 -3.68 19.37
C LEU A 76 4.83 -3.35 19.58
N LYS A 77 5.25 -3.12 20.82
CA LYS A 77 6.67 -2.90 21.17
C LYS A 77 7.54 -4.12 20.83
N ASN A 78 7.07 -5.31 21.18
CA ASN A 78 7.77 -6.56 20.87
C ASN A 78 7.96 -6.73 19.36
N GLN A 79 6.94 -6.38 18.55
CA GLN A 79 7.06 -6.40 17.08
C GLN A 79 8.13 -5.41 16.61
N VAL A 80 8.14 -4.19 17.13
CA VAL A 80 9.13 -3.15 16.78
C VAL A 80 10.55 -3.61 17.11
N GLU A 81 10.76 -4.10 18.35
CA GLU A 81 12.08 -4.56 18.79
C GLU A 81 12.58 -5.74 17.94
N PHE A 82 11.73 -6.72 17.69
CA PHE A 82 12.05 -7.86 16.86
C PHE A 82 12.47 -7.43 15.44
N LEU A 83 11.70 -6.54 14.81
CA LEU A 83 12.00 -6.07 13.45
C LEU A 83 13.26 -5.20 13.40
N LYS A 84 13.53 -4.39 14.43
CA LYS A 84 14.78 -3.63 14.54
C LYS A 84 15.97 -4.56 14.71
N GLN A 85 15.87 -5.61 15.54
CA GLN A 85 16.93 -6.62 15.67
C GLN A 85 17.19 -7.34 14.36
N TYR A 86 16.13 -7.72 13.63
CA TYR A 86 16.26 -8.31 12.30
C TYR A 86 16.99 -7.37 11.32
N ALA A 87 16.57 -6.10 11.25
CA ALA A 87 17.20 -5.11 10.38
C ALA A 87 18.68 -4.92 10.71
N ASN A 88 18.99 -4.75 12.00
CA ASN A 88 20.37 -4.62 12.48
C ASN A 88 21.23 -5.85 12.13
N GLY A 89 20.69 -7.06 12.33
CA GLY A 89 21.39 -8.30 11.99
C GLY A 89 21.64 -8.47 10.48
N LYS A 90 20.90 -7.75 9.64
CA LYS A 90 21.07 -7.70 8.18
C LYS A 90 21.86 -6.49 7.69
N GLY A 91 22.30 -5.61 8.59
CA GLY A 91 22.97 -4.36 8.23
C GLY A 91 22.06 -3.36 7.52
N ILE A 92 20.74 -3.44 7.73
CA ILE A 92 19.75 -2.55 7.12
C ILE A 92 19.53 -1.34 8.04
N ILE A 93 19.73 -0.15 7.50
CA ILE A 93 19.42 1.09 8.21
C ILE A 93 17.91 1.35 8.06
N VAL A 94 17.22 1.51 9.17
CA VAL A 94 15.78 1.81 9.22
C VAL A 94 15.59 3.31 9.39
N ASP A 95 14.90 3.95 8.45
CA ASP A 95 14.66 5.39 8.46
C ASP A 95 13.43 5.77 9.28
N GLU A 96 12.39 4.91 9.27
CA GLU A 96 11.13 5.21 9.96
C GLU A 96 10.50 3.94 10.54
N VAL A 97 9.85 4.09 11.70
CA VAL A 97 9.03 3.04 12.33
C VAL A 97 7.60 3.52 12.44
N ILE A 98 6.68 2.83 11.80
CA ILE A 98 5.25 3.12 11.82
C ILE A 98 4.55 2.11 12.70
N GLU A 99 3.95 2.61 13.77
CA GLU A 99 3.13 1.87 14.71
C GLU A 99 1.66 2.21 14.48
N ASP A 100 0.81 1.23 14.14
CA ASP A 100 -0.58 1.46 13.80
C ASP A 100 -1.53 0.68 14.72
N TYR A 101 -2.70 1.24 14.93
CA TYR A 101 -3.77 0.63 15.73
C TYR A 101 -5.02 0.46 14.85
N GLY A 102 -5.52 -0.76 14.80
CA GLY A 102 -6.72 -1.11 14.03
C GLY A 102 -6.64 -2.50 13.42
N SER A 103 -7.80 -3.09 13.14
CA SER A 103 -7.89 -4.41 12.50
C SER A 103 -7.21 -4.42 11.13
N GLY A 104 -6.64 -5.56 10.74
CA GLY A 104 -6.12 -5.83 9.40
C GLY A 104 -7.18 -5.74 8.29
N LEU A 105 -8.47 -5.76 8.65
CA LEU A 105 -9.61 -5.52 7.75
C LEU A 105 -9.89 -4.04 7.51
N ASN A 106 -9.35 -3.15 8.34
CA ASN A 106 -9.57 -1.72 8.21
C ASN A 106 -8.61 -1.10 7.18
N TYR A 107 -9.07 -0.85 5.99
CA TYR A 107 -8.32 -0.19 4.91
C TYR A 107 -8.23 1.34 5.09
N ASN A 108 -8.96 1.93 6.06
CA ASN A 108 -8.96 3.37 6.33
C ASN A 108 -7.98 3.77 7.45
N ARG A 109 -6.98 2.95 7.76
CA ARG A 109 -5.93 3.29 8.72
C ARG A 109 -5.10 4.46 8.17
N LYS A 110 -5.07 5.57 8.91
CA LYS A 110 -4.44 6.80 8.44
C LYS A 110 -2.94 6.65 8.16
N LYS A 111 -2.22 6.00 9.09
CA LYS A 111 -0.77 5.81 8.95
C LYS A 111 -0.43 4.84 7.82
N TRP A 112 -1.21 3.77 7.65
CA TRP A 112 -1.04 2.82 6.55
C TRP A 112 -1.32 3.47 5.20
N ASN A 113 -2.39 4.27 5.06
CA ASN A 113 -2.68 4.97 3.81
C ASN A 113 -1.57 6.00 3.48
N LYS A 114 -1.09 6.75 4.49
CA LYS A 114 0.05 7.66 4.31
C LYS A 114 1.29 6.93 3.80
N LEU A 115 1.60 5.75 4.36
CA LEU A 115 2.71 4.91 3.90
C LEU A 115 2.52 4.49 2.43
N LEU A 116 1.30 4.12 2.02
CA LEU A 116 1.02 3.80 0.62
C LEU A 116 1.21 5.01 -0.30
N ASP A 117 0.77 6.21 0.12
CA ASP A 117 0.98 7.45 -0.63
C ASP A 117 2.48 7.74 -0.80
N GLU A 118 3.30 7.60 0.25
CA GLU A 118 4.76 7.75 0.19
C GLU A 118 5.41 6.70 -0.74
N CYS A 119 4.88 5.47 -0.78
CA CYS A 119 5.32 4.45 -1.73
C CYS A 119 5.04 4.87 -3.19
N MET A 120 3.84 5.38 -3.46
CA MET A 120 3.45 5.85 -4.80
C MET A 120 4.26 7.07 -5.23
N LEU A 121 4.68 7.90 -4.30
CA LEU A 121 5.60 9.03 -4.54
C LEU A 121 7.08 8.60 -4.68
N SER A 122 7.37 7.30 -4.61
CA SER A 122 8.72 6.74 -4.69
C SER A 122 9.66 7.16 -3.55
N GLU A 123 9.13 7.61 -2.42
CA GLU A 123 9.90 7.98 -1.23
C GLU A 123 10.34 6.76 -0.41
N VAL A 124 9.57 5.67 -0.45
CA VAL A 124 9.82 4.41 0.26
C VAL A 124 10.32 3.35 -0.72
N GLY A 125 11.37 2.63 -0.35
CA GLY A 125 11.95 1.55 -1.15
C GLY A 125 11.75 0.17 -0.54
N THR A 126 11.66 0.09 0.79
CA THR A 126 11.50 -1.19 1.50
C THR A 126 10.57 -1.00 2.70
N ILE A 127 9.62 -1.91 2.84
CA ILE A 127 8.77 -2.03 4.03
C ILE A 127 9.06 -3.37 4.68
N ILE A 128 9.40 -3.37 5.96
CA ILE A 128 9.68 -4.58 6.75
C ILE A 128 8.53 -4.82 7.71
N ILE A 129 7.98 -6.02 7.70
CA ILE A 129 6.83 -6.44 8.52
C ILE A 129 7.10 -7.79 9.18
N ALA A 130 6.50 -8.03 10.33
CA ALA A 130 6.66 -9.31 11.04
C ALA A 130 5.97 -10.46 10.30
N ASN A 131 4.71 -10.27 9.91
CA ASN A 131 3.89 -11.23 9.18
C ASN A 131 3.02 -10.50 8.16
N LYS A 132 2.53 -11.21 7.14
CA LYS A 132 1.63 -10.67 6.10
C LYS A 132 0.39 -10.00 6.67
N ASP A 133 -0.21 -10.59 7.72
CA ASP A 133 -1.41 -10.09 8.39
C ASP A 133 -1.18 -8.80 9.18
N ARG A 134 0.07 -8.46 9.51
CA ARG A 134 0.42 -7.16 10.11
C ARG A 134 0.31 -6.02 9.09
N PHE A 135 0.54 -6.29 7.82
CA PHE A 135 0.34 -5.31 6.76
C PHE A 135 -1.14 -5.19 6.40
N ILE A 136 -1.76 -6.32 6.04
CA ILE A 136 -3.17 -6.41 5.67
C ILE A 136 -3.68 -7.84 5.86
N ARG A 137 -4.96 -8.00 6.25
CA ARG A 137 -5.53 -9.33 6.49
C ARG A 137 -5.84 -10.07 5.19
N PHE A 138 -6.37 -9.39 4.18
CA PHE A 138 -6.68 -9.97 2.88
C PHE A 138 -6.05 -9.18 1.75
N GLY A 139 -5.72 -9.88 0.66
CA GLY A 139 -5.17 -9.25 -0.54
C GLY A 139 -3.68 -8.89 -0.45
N TYR A 140 -2.92 -9.51 0.47
CA TYR A 140 -1.49 -9.25 0.60
C TYR A 140 -0.75 -9.37 -0.73
N ASP A 141 -0.96 -10.46 -1.48
CA ASP A 141 -0.26 -10.72 -2.74
C ASP A 141 -0.60 -9.67 -3.82
N TRP A 142 -1.83 -9.13 -3.77
CA TRP A 142 -2.22 -8.00 -4.62
C TRP A 142 -1.44 -6.74 -4.25
N PHE A 143 -1.34 -6.42 -2.95
CA PHE A 143 -0.58 -5.25 -2.49
C PHE A 143 0.91 -5.38 -2.76
N GLU A 144 1.49 -6.57 -2.58
CA GLU A 144 2.89 -6.85 -2.92
C GLU A 144 3.14 -6.60 -4.41
N SER A 145 2.28 -7.13 -5.29
CA SER A 145 2.32 -6.90 -6.74
C SER A 145 2.11 -5.43 -7.09
N PHE A 146 1.20 -4.73 -6.41
CA PHE A 146 0.95 -3.30 -6.61
C PHE A 146 2.17 -2.47 -6.23
N LEU A 147 2.74 -2.66 -5.05
CA LEU A 147 3.89 -1.92 -4.55
C LEU A 147 5.16 -2.18 -5.36
N SER A 148 5.32 -3.39 -5.90
CA SER A 148 6.44 -3.71 -6.79
C SER A 148 6.49 -2.83 -8.05
N LYS A 149 5.33 -2.34 -8.54
CA LYS A 149 5.24 -1.39 -9.67
C LYS A 149 5.86 -0.03 -9.35
N PHE A 150 5.97 0.32 -8.08
CA PHE A 150 6.63 1.54 -7.58
C PHE A 150 8.06 1.28 -7.08
N ASN A 151 8.60 0.07 -7.39
CA ASN A 151 9.91 -0.38 -6.89
C ASN A 151 10.00 -0.38 -5.36
N VAL A 152 8.92 -0.76 -4.69
CA VAL A 152 8.87 -0.98 -3.23
C VAL A 152 8.91 -2.47 -2.95
N LYS A 153 9.82 -2.90 -2.09
CA LYS A 153 9.97 -4.27 -1.65
C LYS A 153 9.29 -4.48 -0.29
N LEU A 154 8.37 -5.45 -0.21
CA LEU A 154 7.85 -5.95 1.06
C LEU A 154 8.73 -7.09 1.58
N VAL A 155 9.26 -6.92 2.79
CA VAL A 155 10.06 -7.94 3.49
C VAL A 155 9.26 -8.49 4.66
N VAL A 156 8.86 -9.75 4.57
CA VAL A 156 8.13 -10.47 5.63
C VAL A 156 9.12 -11.31 6.41
N VAL A 157 9.23 -11.07 7.70
CA VAL A 157 10.23 -11.76 8.54
C VAL A 157 9.71 -13.10 9.07
N ASN A 158 8.37 -13.35 9.03
CA ASN A 158 7.70 -14.59 9.44
C ASN A 158 7.99 -15.00 10.90
N ASN A 159 7.57 -14.18 11.84
CA ASN A 159 7.55 -14.57 13.24
C ASN A 159 6.12 -14.98 13.67
N GLU A 160 5.82 -16.27 13.66
CA GLU A 160 4.50 -16.82 14.01
C GLU A 160 4.07 -16.47 15.44
N SER A 161 5.01 -16.31 16.38
CA SER A 161 4.72 -15.93 17.75
C SER A 161 4.13 -14.53 17.92
N LEU A 162 4.28 -13.68 16.90
CA LEU A 162 3.77 -12.30 16.87
C LEU A 162 2.47 -12.14 16.07
N SER A 163 1.82 -13.25 15.70
CA SER A 163 0.52 -13.24 15.01
C SER A 163 -0.52 -13.96 15.88
N PRO A 164 -1.24 -13.26 16.79
CA PRO A 164 -2.20 -13.91 17.66
C PRO A 164 -3.38 -14.49 16.88
N ASN A 165 -3.65 -15.80 17.07
CA ASN A 165 -4.82 -16.46 16.51
C ASN A 165 -6.15 -15.82 16.96
N GLU A 166 -6.16 -15.20 18.14
CA GLU A 166 -7.31 -14.49 18.69
C GLU A 166 -7.77 -13.32 17.80
N GLU A 167 -6.84 -12.57 17.18
CA GLU A 167 -7.20 -11.52 16.22
C GLU A 167 -7.90 -12.08 14.98
N LEU A 168 -7.44 -13.21 14.47
CA LEU A 168 -8.06 -13.88 13.33
C LEU A 168 -9.50 -14.29 13.65
N VAL A 169 -9.74 -14.85 14.83
CA VAL A 169 -11.08 -15.23 15.29
C VAL A 169 -11.99 -14.00 15.38
N GLN A 170 -11.53 -12.89 15.96
CA GLN A 170 -12.31 -11.66 16.06
C GLN A 170 -12.62 -11.05 14.67
N ASP A 171 -11.68 -11.10 13.76
CA ASP A 171 -11.88 -10.65 12.38
C ASP A 171 -12.95 -11.50 11.66
N ILE A 172 -12.92 -12.83 11.83
CA ILE A 172 -13.93 -13.75 11.29
C ILE A 172 -15.32 -13.46 11.89
N ILE A 173 -15.41 -13.29 13.23
CA ILE A 173 -16.65 -12.92 13.90
C ILE A 173 -17.21 -11.60 13.34
N SER A 174 -16.38 -10.61 13.13
CA SER A 174 -16.76 -9.32 12.57
C SER A 174 -17.34 -9.44 11.16
N ILE A 175 -16.70 -10.25 10.30
CA ILE A 175 -17.18 -10.55 8.95
C ILE A 175 -18.53 -11.26 9.00
N LEU A 176 -18.65 -12.31 9.82
CA LEU A 176 -19.90 -13.06 9.99
C LEU A 176 -21.04 -12.17 10.49
N HIS A 177 -20.74 -11.24 11.41
CA HIS A 177 -21.72 -10.27 11.90
C HIS A 177 -22.23 -9.35 10.79
N ILE A 178 -21.34 -8.78 9.97
CA ILE A 178 -21.71 -7.94 8.83
C ILE A 178 -22.59 -8.72 7.84
N PHE A 179 -22.24 -9.95 7.49
CA PHE A 179 -23.05 -10.79 6.61
C PHE A 179 -24.40 -11.13 7.22
N SER A 180 -24.45 -11.47 8.51
CA SER A 180 -25.69 -11.76 9.23
C SER A 180 -26.63 -10.56 9.20
N CYS A 181 -26.14 -9.36 9.50
CA CYS A 181 -26.94 -8.13 9.45
C CYS A 181 -27.52 -7.89 8.05
N ARG A 182 -26.72 -8.11 6.99
CA ARG A 182 -27.21 -7.99 5.60
C ARG A 182 -28.29 -9.03 5.26
N ILE A 183 -28.09 -10.29 5.68
CA ILE A 183 -29.07 -11.37 5.46
C ILE A 183 -30.39 -11.06 6.18
N TYR A 184 -30.34 -10.58 7.44
CA TYR A 184 -31.55 -10.18 8.18
C TYR A 184 -32.23 -8.98 7.52
N GLY A 185 -31.50 -7.98 7.07
CA GLY A 185 -32.03 -6.85 6.31
C GLY A 185 -32.74 -7.29 5.03
N LEU A 186 -32.13 -8.21 4.27
CA LEU A 186 -32.74 -8.79 3.06
C LEU A 186 -34.02 -9.60 3.37
N ARG A 187 -34.08 -10.35 4.48
CA ARG A 187 -35.26 -11.09 4.89
C ARG A 187 -36.41 -10.15 5.23
N LYS A 188 -36.15 -9.04 5.95
CA LYS A 188 -37.14 -8.01 6.25
C LYS A 188 -37.68 -7.35 4.98
N TYR A 189 -36.79 -7.09 4.01
CA TYR A 189 -37.16 -6.53 2.71
C TYR A 189 -38.01 -7.50 1.87
N LYS A 190 -37.62 -8.77 1.79
CA LYS A 190 -38.40 -9.83 1.12
C LYS A 190 -39.79 -10.01 1.74
N ARG A 191 -39.92 -9.88 3.07
CA ARG A 191 -41.22 -9.95 3.75
C ARG A 191 -42.12 -8.76 3.39
N LYS A 192 -41.58 -7.52 3.36
CA LYS A 192 -42.29 -6.33 2.93
C LYS A 192 -42.81 -6.43 1.50
N ILE A 193 -41.98 -6.94 0.55
CA ILE A 193 -42.41 -7.13 -0.84
C ILE A 193 -43.55 -8.17 -0.96
N ARG A 194 -43.54 -9.23 -0.13
CA ARG A 194 -44.61 -10.24 -0.12
C ARG A 194 -45.90 -9.74 0.49
N GLU A 195 -45.85 -8.79 1.40
CA GLU A 195 -46.98 -8.19 2.08
C GLU A 195 -47.53 -6.98 1.29
N ASP A 196 -46.89 -6.55 0.23
CA ASP A 196 -47.31 -5.42 -0.62
C ASP A 196 -48.27 -5.94 -1.69
N GLU A 197 -49.57 -5.62 -1.51
CA GLU A 197 -50.66 -6.08 -2.38
C GLU A 197 -50.52 -5.61 -3.83
N ASP A 198 -49.92 -4.47 -4.09
CA ASP A 198 -49.73 -3.92 -5.43
C ASP A 198 -48.66 -4.69 -6.21
N VAL A 199 -47.61 -5.18 -5.53
CA VAL A 199 -46.57 -6.04 -6.13
C VAL A 199 -47.11 -7.45 -6.38
N VAL A 200 -47.92 -7.99 -5.46
CA VAL A 200 -48.51 -9.33 -5.63
C VAL A 200 -49.47 -9.37 -6.81
N LYS A 201 -50.29 -8.32 -7.03
CA LYS A 201 -51.22 -8.22 -8.17
C LYS A 201 -50.49 -8.07 -9.51
N SER A 202 -49.27 -7.44 -9.54
CA SER A 202 -48.49 -7.29 -10.77
C SER A 202 -47.79 -8.57 -11.23
N ILE A 203 -47.66 -9.58 -10.36
CA ILE A 203 -47.05 -10.89 -10.69
C ILE A 203 -48.06 -11.92 -11.16
N GLN A 204 -49.37 -11.68 -10.89
CA GLN A 204 -50.47 -12.59 -11.27
C GLN A 204 -51.17 -12.23 -12.58
N ASN A 205 -50.80 -11.14 -13.24
CA ASN A 205 -51.18 -10.75 -14.58
C ASN A 205 -50.01 -10.97 -15.57
#